data_df9a793fda8ee0835fdf1e4b3ffbe72b
#
_entry.id   df9a793fda8ee0835fdf1e4b3ffbe72b
#
_cell.length_a   1.000
_cell.length_b   1.000
_cell.length_c   1.000
_cell.angle_alpha   90.00
_cell.angle_beta   90.00
_cell.angle_gamma   90.00
#
_symmetry.space_group_name_H-M   'P 1'
#
loop_
_entity.id
_entity.type
_entity.pdbx_description
1 polymer ?
#
loop_
_entity_poly.entity_id
_entity_poly.type
_entity_poly.pdbx_seq_one_letter_code
_entity_poly.pdbx_strand_id
1 'polypeptide(L)'
;SQTAVYAGGLKIEGVKKQRVEIDALNKKLSPFVIFAGIESDILADGSLDYPDDILAGFDFIIASIHSRFNLSEKEMTDRVCRAMESRYMTILGDPTGRLLLAREAYPIDLDRVFEVAAANRVAIEINADPHRLDLDWRVLARARAAGVTISIGADAHNLAGLANVEFGIG
;
A
#
# COMPACT_ATOMS: atom_id res chain seq x y z
N SER A 1 -7.00 6.73 1.34
CA SER A 1 -8.14 6.08 0.67
C SER A 1 -9.38 6.94 0.77
N GLN A 2 -10.17 7.02 -0.30
CA GLN A 2 -11.42 7.77 -0.32
C GLN A 2 -12.56 6.98 0.35
N THR A 3 -12.54 5.67 0.24
CA THR A 3 -13.60 4.76 0.72
C THR A 3 -13.40 4.31 2.17
N ALA A 4 -12.18 4.36 2.72
CA ALA A 4 -11.89 4.01 4.11
C ALA A 4 -12.32 5.10 5.10
N VAL A 5 -13.62 5.40 5.17
CA VAL A 5 -14.19 6.46 6.02
C VAL A 5 -13.84 6.25 7.50
N TYR A 6 -13.77 5.00 7.96
CA TYR A 6 -13.39 4.64 9.33
C TYR A 6 -11.95 5.01 9.69
N ALA A 7 -11.07 5.12 8.69
CA ALA A 7 -9.66 5.53 8.85
C ALA A 7 -9.43 7.01 8.52
N GLY A 8 -10.48 7.83 8.46
CA GLY A 8 -10.36 9.25 8.14
C GLY A 8 -10.01 9.53 6.67
N GLY A 9 -10.46 8.66 5.76
CA GLY A 9 -10.14 8.72 4.33
C GLY A 9 -10.33 10.11 3.72
N LEU A 10 -9.33 10.56 2.96
CA LEU A 10 -9.28 11.89 2.36
C LEU A 10 -10.17 11.96 1.12
N LYS A 11 -11.09 12.92 1.11
CA LYS A 11 -11.80 13.32 -0.10
C LYS A 11 -10.89 14.13 -1.04
N ILE A 12 -11.28 14.26 -2.30
CA ILE A 12 -10.49 14.96 -3.34
C ILE A 12 -10.08 16.39 -2.91
N GLU A 13 -10.97 17.13 -2.23
CA GLU A 13 -10.63 18.47 -1.72
C GLU A 13 -9.52 18.43 -0.67
N GLY A 14 -9.52 17.40 0.19
CA GLY A 14 -8.47 17.18 1.18
C GLY A 14 -7.12 16.88 0.52
N VAL A 15 -7.12 16.01 -0.49
CA VAL A 15 -5.94 15.68 -1.29
C VAL A 15 -5.35 16.94 -1.94
N LYS A 16 -6.18 17.78 -2.56
CA LYS A 16 -5.73 19.03 -3.19
C LYS A 16 -5.12 20.00 -2.17
N LYS A 17 -5.72 20.11 -0.97
CA LYS A 17 -5.16 20.96 0.10
C LYS A 17 -3.82 20.44 0.60
N GLN A 18 -3.71 19.13 0.82
CA GLN A 18 -2.46 18.49 1.23
C GLN A 18 -1.35 18.72 0.19
N ARG A 19 -1.65 18.62 -1.10
CA ARG A 19 -0.67 18.89 -2.16
C ARG A 19 -0.14 20.32 -2.11
N VAL A 20 -0.99 21.31 -1.94
CA VAL A 20 -0.58 22.72 -1.80
C VAL A 20 0.34 22.91 -0.59
N GLU A 21 0.05 22.24 0.53
CA GLU A 21 0.90 22.30 1.73
C GLU A 21 2.26 21.64 1.50
N ILE A 22 2.30 20.44 0.89
CA ILE A 22 3.54 19.75 0.55
C ILE A 22 4.40 20.59 -0.38
N ASP A 23 3.82 21.21 -1.42
CA ASP A 23 4.53 22.05 -2.37
C ASP A 23 5.14 23.29 -1.69
N ALA A 24 4.42 23.89 -0.74
CA ALA A 24 4.92 25.01 0.05
C ALA A 24 6.06 24.60 1.00
N LEU A 25 5.95 23.43 1.65
CA LEU A 25 6.97 22.87 2.52
C LEU A 25 8.23 22.50 1.73
N ASN A 26 8.11 21.89 0.57
CA ASN A 26 9.24 21.54 -0.29
C ASN A 26 10.06 22.76 -0.72
N LYS A 27 9.39 23.90 -0.99
CA LYS A 27 10.11 25.17 -1.26
C LYS A 27 10.90 25.64 -0.03
N LYS A 28 10.34 25.50 1.16
CA LYS A 28 10.95 25.96 2.41
C LYS A 28 12.07 25.06 2.92
N LEU A 29 11.95 23.75 2.70
CA LEU A 29 12.83 22.73 3.29
C LEU A 29 13.95 22.28 2.36
N SER A 30 14.05 22.85 1.14
CA SER A 30 15.11 22.48 0.18
C SER A 30 16.49 22.46 0.85
N PRO A 31 17.35 21.43 0.61
CA PRO A 31 17.19 20.36 -0.40
C PRO A 31 16.38 19.13 0.04
N PHE A 32 15.78 19.13 1.23
CA PHE A 32 14.89 18.04 1.68
C PHE A 32 13.60 18.04 0.85
N VAL A 33 13.15 16.86 0.42
CA VAL A 33 11.95 16.68 -0.41
C VAL A 33 10.94 15.78 0.31
N ILE A 34 9.71 16.28 0.41
CA ILE A 34 8.54 15.49 0.85
C ILE A 34 7.86 14.98 -0.42
N PHE A 35 7.80 13.67 -0.59
CA PHE A 35 7.03 13.03 -1.64
C PHE A 35 5.55 12.96 -1.26
N ALA A 36 4.67 13.34 -2.18
CA ALA A 36 3.23 13.23 -2.00
C ALA A 36 2.77 11.81 -2.34
N GLY A 37 2.42 11.02 -1.35
CA GLY A 37 1.84 9.69 -1.53
C GLY A 37 0.41 9.61 -1.02
N ILE A 38 -0.29 8.57 -1.43
CA ILE A 38 -1.63 8.23 -0.93
C ILE A 38 -1.76 6.71 -0.80
N GLU A 39 -2.48 6.28 0.22
CA GLU A 39 -3.00 4.93 0.27
C GLU A 39 -4.39 4.90 -0.35
N SER A 40 -4.56 4.14 -1.42
CA SER A 40 -5.80 3.94 -2.17
C SER A 40 -6.39 2.56 -1.86
N ASP A 41 -7.70 2.46 -1.71
CA ASP A 41 -8.36 1.16 -1.57
C ASP A 41 -8.43 0.43 -2.92
N ILE A 42 -8.15 -0.86 -2.93
CA ILE A 42 -8.41 -1.73 -4.06
C ILE A 42 -9.87 -2.14 -4.01
N LEU A 43 -10.68 -1.65 -4.95
CA LEU A 43 -12.11 -1.92 -5.02
C LEU A 43 -12.39 -3.38 -5.43
N ALA A 44 -13.64 -3.79 -5.37
CA ALA A 44 -14.05 -5.18 -5.63
C ALA A 44 -13.69 -5.68 -7.03
N ASP A 45 -13.64 -4.77 -8.00
CA ASP A 45 -13.28 -5.06 -9.39
C ASP A 45 -11.78 -4.95 -9.67
N GLY A 46 -10.97 -4.60 -8.65
CA GLY A 46 -9.53 -4.38 -8.74
C GLY A 46 -9.14 -2.96 -9.15
N SER A 47 -10.07 -2.04 -9.36
CA SER A 47 -9.75 -0.63 -9.59
C SER A 47 -9.33 0.07 -8.29
N LEU A 48 -8.62 1.20 -8.41
CA LEU A 48 -8.28 2.05 -7.29
C LEU A 48 -9.41 3.04 -6.98
N ASP A 49 -9.57 3.44 -5.72
CA ASP A 49 -10.71 4.24 -5.25
C ASP A 49 -10.62 5.75 -5.53
N TYR A 50 -9.57 6.19 -6.23
CA TYR A 50 -9.46 7.56 -6.76
C TYR A 50 -9.47 7.54 -8.28
N PRO A 51 -10.05 8.57 -8.94
CA PRO A 51 -9.99 8.69 -10.39
C PRO A 51 -8.58 9.00 -10.90
N ASP A 52 -8.31 8.63 -12.14
CA ASP A 52 -6.99 8.68 -12.78
C ASP A 52 -6.34 10.07 -12.74
N ASP A 53 -7.12 11.14 -12.90
CA ASP A 53 -6.64 12.52 -12.86
C ASP A 53 -6.13 12.93 -11.47
N ILE A 54 -6.67 12.33 -10.41
CA ILE A 54 -6.20 12.50 -9.04
C ILE A 54 -4.98 11.62 -8.78
N LEU A 55 -5.01 10.34 -9.21
CA LEU A 55 -3.88 9.42 -9.05
C LEU A 55 -2.61 9.94 -9.75
N ALA A 56 -2.75 10.53 -10.92
CA ALA A 56 -1.64 11.12 -11.67
C ALA A 56 -0.92 12.27 -10.95
N GLY A 57 -1.54 12.84 -9.92
CA GLY A 57 -0.96 13.93 -9.13
C GLY A 57 -0.03 13.47 -7.99
N PHE A 58 0.08 12.18 -7.72
CA PHE A 58 0.93 11.65 -6.66
C PHE A 58 2.29 11.19 -7.16
N ASP A 59 3.30 11.25 -6.28
CA ASP A 59 4.65 10.76 -6.56
C ASP A 59 4.70 9.22 -6.41
N PHE A 60 3.87 8.65 -5.53
CA PHE A 60 3.69 7.20 -5.36
C PHE A 60 2.30 6.88 -4.81
N ILE A 61 1.82 5.68 -5.07
CA ILE A 61 0.54 5.18 -4.59
C ILE A 61 0.73 3.82 -3.97
N ILE A 62 0.34 3.70 -2.69
CA ILE A 62 0.18 2.44 -2.00
C ILE A 62 -1.26 2.01 -2.22
N ALA A 63 -1.49 0.77 -2.65
CA ALA A 63 -2.85 0.25 -2.77
C ALA A 63 -3.04 -0.97 -1.87
N SER A 64 -4.11 -0.96 -1.08
CA SER A 64 -4.39 -1.94 -0.02
C SER A 64 -5.83 -2.41 -0.08
N ILE A 65 -6.12 -3.57 0.50
CA ILE A 65 -7.49 -4.09 0.63
C ILE A 65 -8.02 -3.80 2.03
N HIS A 66 -9.15 -3.08 2.10
CA HIS A 66 -9.80 -2.72 3.37
C HIS A 66 -11.22 -3.30 3.52
N SER A 67 -11.69 -4.08 2.55
CA SER A 67 -13.03 -4.64 2.55
C SER A 67 -13.10 -5.99 1.83
N ARG A 68 -14.17 -6.75 2.10
CA ARG A 68 -14.43 -8.05 1.46
C ARG A 68 -13.30 -9.05 1.64
N PHE A 69 -12.84 -9.24 2.86
CA PHE A 69 -11.76 -10.18 3.22
C PHE A 69 -12.16 -11.65 3.08
N ASN A 70 -13.44 -11.95 2.86
CA ASN A 70 -14.01 -13.31 2.78
C ASN A 70 -14.11 -13.85 1.36
N LEU A 71 -13.37 -13.29 0.41
CA LEU A 71 -13.27 -13.83 -0.96
C LEU A 71 -12.50 -15.14 -0.97
N SER A 72 -12.74 -15.98 -1.99
CA SER A 72 -11.90 -17.14 -2.26
C SER A 72 -10.48 -16.71 -2.63
N GLU A 73 -9.50 -17.61 -2.47
CA GLU A 73 -8.10 -17.35 -2.84
C GLU A 73 -7.98 -16.84 -4.28
N LYS A 74 -8.68 -17.49 -5.21
CA LYS A 74 -8.68 -17.08 -6.61
C LYS A 74 -9.24 -15.67 -6.81
N GLU A 75 -10.39 -15.36 -6.22
CA GLU A 75 -11.02 -14.05 -6.37
C GLU A 75 -10.17 -12.93 -5.77
N MET A 76 -9.56 -13.20 -4.60
CA MET A 76 -8.67 -12.24 -3.94
C MET A 76 -7.39 -12.02 -4.76
N THR A 77 -6.78 -13.10 -5.25
CA THR A 77 -5.60 -13.03 -6.11
C THR A 77 -5.89 -12.26 -7.39
N ASP A 78 -6.99 -12.57 -8.09
CA ASP A 78 -7.40 -11.89 -9.32
C ASP A 78 -7.65 -10.39 -9.07
N ARG A 79 -8.25 -10.03 -7.94
CA ARG A 79 -8.51 -8.65 -7.53
C ARG A 79 -7.21 -7.86 -7.33
N VAL A 80 -6.26 -8.41 -6.60
CA VAL A 80 -4.96 -7.79 -6.33
C VAL A 80 -4.12 -7.69 -7.61
N CYS A 81 -4.05 -8.78 -8.38
CA CYS A 81 -3.32 -8.79 -9.65
C CYS A 81 -3.83 -7.74 -10.63
N ARG A 82 -5.15 -7.59 -10.72
CA ARG A 82 -5.77 -6.55 -11.58
C ARG A 82 -5.42 -5.14 -11.11
N ALA A 83 -5.37 -4.89 -9.81
CA ALA A 83 -4.97 -3.59 -9.29
C ALA A 83 -3.52 -3.25 -9.68
N MET A 84 -2.62 -4.23 -9.66
CA MET A 84 -1.22 -4.05 -10.06
C MET A 84 -1.02 -3.76 -11.56
N GLU A 85 -2.02 -3.96 -12.40
CA GLU A 85 -2.00 -3.53 -13.81
C GLU A 85 -2.20 -2.02 -13.97
N SER A 86 -2.64 -1.32 -12.91
CA SER A 86 -2.75 0.13 -12.91
C SER A 86 -1.37 0.77 -12.98
N ARG A 87 -1.14 1.62 -13.97
CA ARG A 87 0.11 2.38 -14.14
C ARG A 87 0.41 3.33 -12.97
N TYR A 88 -0.54 3.58 -12.10
CA TYR A 88 -0.40 4.47 -10.96
C TYR A 88 0.02 3.76 -9.68
N MET A 89 -0.26 2.45 -9.59
CA MET A 89 0.09 1.67 -8.41
C MET A 89 1.59 1.44 -8.33
N THR A 90 2.22 1.86 -7.25
CA THR A 90 3.66 1.71 -7.01
C THR A 90 3.98 0.67 -5.95
N ILE A 91 3.11 0.52 -4.97
CA ILE A 91 3.32 -0.38 -3.83
C ILE A 91 2.00 -1.12 -3.53
N LEU A 92 2.07 -2.44 -3.35
CA LEU A 92 1.01 -3.22 -2.73
C LEU A 92 1.19 -3.15 -1.22
N GLY A 93 0.31 -2.42 -0.54
CA GLY A 93 0.27 -2.30 0.91
C GLY A 93 -0.57 -3.39 1.55
N ASP A 94 -0.31 -3.69 2.82
CA ASP A 94 -1.06 -4.70 3.60
C ASP A 94 -1.30 -6.02 2.82
N PRO A 95 -0.25 -6.66 2.26
CA PRO A 95 -0.40 -7.67 1.20
C PRO A 95 -1.27 -8.87 1.54
N THR A 96 -1.43 -9.19 2.82
CA THR A 96 -2.28 -10.30 3.30
C THR A 96 -3.40 -9.84 4.24
N GLY A 97 -3.42 -8.57 4.60
CA GLY A 97 -4.40 -7.97 5.48
C GLY A 97 -4.43 -8.55 6.89
N ARG A 98 -3.39 -9.28 7.30
CA ARG A 98 -3.33 -9.87 8.65
C ARG A 98 -3.20 -8.82 9.74
N LEU A 99 -3.75 -9.14 10.91
CA LEU A 99 -3.49 -8.44 12.17
C LEU A 99 -3.07 -9.49 13.19
N LEU A 100 -1.85 -9.39 13.69
CA LEU A 100 -1.32 -10.36 14.64
C LEU A 100 -2.23 -10.46 15.87
N LEU A 101 -2.55 -11.67 16.26
CA LEU A 101 -3.45 -12.00 17.38
C LEU A 101 -4.91 -11.53 17.21
N ALA A 102 -5.29 -10.95 16.08
CA ALA A 102 -6.64 -10.40 15.88
C ALA A 102 -7.33 -10.85 14.58
N ARG A 103 -6.60 -10.97 13.47
CA ARG A 103 -7.15 -11.40 12.18
C ARG A 103 -6.11 -12.16 11.37
N GLU A 104 -6.51 -13.35 10.92
CA GLU A 104 -5.70 -14.14 9.99
C GLU A 104 -5.56 -13.45 8.63
N ALA A 105 -4.50 -13.81 7.90
CA ALA A 105 -4.35 -13.41 6.52
C ALA A 105 -5.53 -13.90 5.67
N TYR A 106 -6.01 -13.08 4.75
CA TYR A 106 -6.97 -13.58 3.77
C TYR A 106 -6.30 -14.58 2.80
N PRO A 107 -7.09 -15.53 2.22
CA PRO A 107 -6.55 -16.45 1.24
C PRO A 107 -6.05 -15.70 0.00
N ILE A 108 -4.79 -15.92 -0.38
CA ILE A 108 -4.18 -15.30 -1.56
C ILE A 108 -3.01 -16.14 -2.07
N ASP A 109 -2.91 -16.33 -3.39
CA ASP A 109 -1.77 -16.96 -4.04
C ASP A 109 -0.61 -15.95 -4.16
N LEU A 110 0.28 -15.98 -3.17
CA LEU A 110 1.42 -15.07 -3.11
C LEU A 110 2.41 -15.28 -4.26
N ASP A 111 2.57 -16.49 -4.80
CA ASP A 111 3.48 -16.72 -5.91
C ASP A 111 2.97 -16.02 -7.17
N ARG A 112 1.67 -16.10 -7.43
CA ARG A 112 1.04 -15.36 -8.52
C ARG A 112 1.12 -13.85 -8.32
N VAL A 113 0.91 -13.37 -7.09
CA VAL A 113 1.06 -11.95 -6.74
C VAL A 113 2.49 -11.47 -6.99
N PHE A 114 3.50 -12.26 -6.60
CA PHE A 114 4.91 -11.91 -6.82
C PHE A 114 5.26 -11.84 -8.31
N GLU A 115 4.80 -12.79 -9.12
CA GLU A 115 4.98 -12.76 -10.59
C GLU A 115 4.42 -11.45 -11.19
N VAL A 116 3.17 -11.09 -10.84
CA VAL A 116 2.51 -9.93 -11.39
C VAL A 116 3.14 -8.63 -10.88
N ALA A 117 3.53 -8.57 -9.60
CA ALA A 117 4.23 -7.43 -9.02
C ALA A 117 5.56 -7.17 -9.72
N ALA A 118 6.37 -8.21 -9.94
CA ALA A 118 7.64 -8.10 -10.66
C ALA A 118 7.44 -7.63 -12.11
N ALA A 119 6.45 -8.20 -12.83
CA ALA A 119 6.14 -7.86 -14.21
C ALA A 119 5.71 -6.39 -14.37
N ASN A 120 4.94 -5.85 -13.42
CA ASN A 120 4.42 -4.48 -13.42
C ASN A 120 5.31 -3.49 -12.64
N ARG A 121 6.43 -3.94 -12.06
CA ARG A 121 7.34 -3.13 -11.24
C ARG A 121 6.65 -2.51 -10.01
N VAL A 122 5.68 -3.21 -9.46
CA VAL A 122 5.03 -2.85 -8.20
C VAL A 122 5.86 -3.43 -7.06
N ALA A 123 6.24 -2.59 -6.10
CA ALA A 123 6.87 -3.06 -4.86
C ALA A 123 5.81 -3.71 -3.95
N ILE A 124 6.24 -4.63 -3.09
CA ILE A 124 5.37 -5.18 -2.06
C ILE A 124 5.83 -4.66 -0.70
N GLU A 125 4.89 -4.22 0.11
CA GLU A 125 5.16 -3.67 1.42
C GLU A 125 5.50 -4.77 2.45
N ILE A 126 6.42 -4.43 3.34
CA ILE A 126 6.43 -4.93 4.71
C ILE A 126 5.83 -3.81 5.56
N ASN A 127 4.56 -3.93 5.93
CA ASN A 127 3.98 -3.06 6.93
C ASN A 127 4.65 -3.36 8.27
N ALA A 128 5.41 -2.40 8.78
CA ALA A 128 6.24 -2.55 9.96
C ALA A 128 5.50 -2.24 11.27
N ASP A 129 4.18 -1.98 11.24
CA ASP A 129 3.40 -1.90 12.47
C ASP A 129 3.51 -3.24 13.23
N PRO A 130 3.90 -3.25 14.52
CA PRO A 130 4.12 -4.47 15.29
C PRO A 130 2.85 -5.33 15.46
N HIS A 131 1.65 -4.77 15.21
CA HIS A 131 0.40 -5.53 15.18
C HIS A 131 0.14 -6.18 13.82
N ARG A 132 0.94 -5.89 12.80
CA ARG A 132 0.80 -6.42 11.44
C ARG A 132 1.99 -7.28 11.02
N LEU A 133 3.17 -6.67 10.84
CA LEU A 133 4.37 -7.27 10.23
C LEU A 133 4.00 -8.03 8.95
N ASP A 134 3.28 -7.33 8.06
CA ASP A 134 2.73 -7.86 6.81
C ASP A 134 3.42 -7.16 5.62
N LEU A 135 4.12 -7.82 4.81
CA LEU A 135 4.28 -9.25 4.49
C LEU A 135 5.09 -10.00 5.57
N ASP A 136 4.77 -11.29 5.74
CA ASP A 136 5.50 -12.19 6.65
C ASP A 136 6.94 -12.38 6.16
N TRP A 137 7.93 -12.20 7.07
CA TRP A 137 9.34 -12.36 6.73
C TRP A 137 9.69 -13.73 6.13
N ARG A 138 8.94 -14.78 6.47
CA ARG A 138 9.17 -16.16 6.00
C ARG A 138 8.97 -16.32 4.49
N VAL A 139 8.23 -15.41 3.84
CA VAL A 139 7.99 -15.47 2.39
C VAL A 139 8.89 -14.50 1.60
N LEU A 140 9.70 -13.68 2.27
CA LEU A 140 10.55 -12.68 1.61
C LEU A 140 11.57 -13.30 0.64
N ALA A 141 12.11 -14.49 0.98
CA ALA A 141 13.02 -15.20 0.09
C ALA A 141 12.36 -15.57 -1.26
N ARG A 142 11.06 -15.93 -1.24
CA ARG A 142 10.26 -16.22 -2.44
C ARG A 142 10.00 -14.95 -3.25
N ALA A 143 9.59 -13.86 -2.59
CA ALA A 143 9.38 -12.57 -3.24
C ALA A 143 10.66 -12.08 -3.94
N ARG A 144 11.81 -12.16 -3.26
CA ARG A 144 13.12 -11.82 -3.82
C ARG A 144 13.47 -12.70 -5.03
N ALA A 145 13.24 -14.01 -4.95
CA ALA A 145 13.50 -14.95 -6.04
C ALA A 145 12.65 -14.64 -7.28
N ALA A 146 11.43 -14.13 -7.09
CA ALA A 146 10.54 -13.64 -8.16
C ALA A 146 10.94 -12.26 -8.72
N GLY A 147 11.94 -11.59 -8.14
CA GLY A 147 12.41 -10.28 -8.59
C GLY A 147 11.59 -9.10 -8.06
N VAL A 148 10.80 -9.30 -7.01
CA VAL A 148 9.99 -8.26 -6.39
C VAL A 148 10.85 -7.30 -5.58
N THR A 149 10.60 -6.00 -5.72
CA THR A 149 11.13 -4.96 -4.83
C THR A 149 10.31 -4.94 -3.55
N ILE A 150 10.99 -4.86 -2.39
CA ILE A 150 10.34 -4.74 -1.09
C ILE A 150 10.42 -3.29 -0.63
N SER A 151 9.28 -2.77 -0.18
CA SER A 151 9.15 -1.49 0.52
C SER A 151 8.90 -1.75 2.00
N ILE A 152 9.48 -0.96 2.90
CA ILE A 152 9.20 -1.06 4.34
C ILE A 152 8.47 0.21 4.74
N GLY A 153 7.22 0.07 5.17
CA GLY A 153 6.36 1.15 5.62
C GLY A 153 6.12 1.10 7.13
N ALA A 154 6.20 2.24 7.81
CA ALA A 154 5.93 2.33 9.25
C ALA A 154 4.43 2.25 9.57
N ASP A 155 3.55 2.48 8.59
CA ASP A 155 2.10 2.64 8.75
C ASP A 155 1.74 3.62 9.89
N ALA A 156 2.49 4.72 9.98
CA ALA A 156 2.45 5.64 11.11
C ALA A 156 1.17 6.49 11.10
N HIS A 157 0.37 6.40 12.16
CA HIS A 157 -0.82 7.21 12.37
C HIS A 157 -0.59 8.35 13.38
N ASN A 158 0.63 8.47 13.89
CA ASN A 158 1.11 9.52 14.78
C ASN A 158 2.63 9.61 14.74
N LEU A 159 3.23 10.61 15.40
CA LEU A 159 4.68 10.81 15.39
C LEU A 159 5.47 9.63 15.98
N ALA A 160 4.96 8.99 17.02
CA ALA A 160 5.63 7.84 17.63
C ALA A 160 5.65 6.64 16.69
N GLY A 161 4.60 6.45 15.88
CA GLY A 161 4.50 5.37 14.90
C GLY A 161 5.56 5.43 13.80
N LEU A 162 6.21 6.57 13.56
CA LEU A 162 7.30 6.66 12.58
C LEU A 162 8.48 5.73 12.93
N ALA A 163 8.69 5.43 14.22
CA ALA A 163 9.71 4.50 14.67
C ALA A 163 9.40 3.04 14.34
N ASN A 164 8.16 2.71 13.98
CA ASN A 164 7.76 1.33 13.66
C ASN A 164 8.59 0.73 12.51
N VAL A 165 9.17 1.55 11.65
CA VAL A 165 10.03 1.07 10.55
C VAL A 165 11.14 0.14 11.05
N GLU A 166 11.61 0.30 12.29
CA GLU A 166 12.63 -0.54 12.90
C GLU A 166 12.20 -2.01 13.02
N PHE A 167 10.90 -2.27 13.24
CA PHE A 167 10.35 -3.64 13.29
C PHE A 167 10.33 -4.33 11.93
N GLY A 168 10.30 -3.59 10.84
CA GLY A 168 10.34 -4.13 9.48
C GLY A 168 11.75 -4.39 8.97
N ILE A 169 12.75 -3.76 9.58
CA ILE A 169 14.18 -3.95 9.23
C ILE A 169 14.74 -5.21 9.88
N GLY A 170 14.21 -5.64 11.02
CA GLY A 170 14.59 -6.85 11.76
C GLY A 170 15.56 -6.56 12.84
#